data_410f0c142b08c89eca23bdc776b79e1c
#
_entry.id   410f0c142b08c89eca23bdc776b79e1c
#
_cell.length_a   1.000
_cell.length_b   1.000
_cell.length_c   1.000
_cell.angle_alpha   90.00
_cell.angle_beta   90.00
_cell.angle_gamma   90.00
#
_symmetry.space_group_name_H-M   'P 1'
#
loop_
_entity.id
_entity.type
_entity.pdbx_description
1 polymer ?
#
loop_
_entity_poly.entity_id
_entity_poly.type
_entity_poly.pdbx_seq_one_letter_code
_entity_poly.pdbx_strand_id
1 'polypeptide(L)'
;MGSTPSSGRPLGWPSRLQKARLHFVTGKGGTGKSTIAAALALTLASGGRKVLLVEVEGRQGIAQLFDVPPLPYQEVKIATAEHGGQVNALAIDIEAAFLEYLDMFYNLGIAGRAMRRIGQSSSPPPLRRVCATCC
;
A
#
# COMPACT_ATOMS: atom_id res chain seq x y z
N MET A 1 18.64 2.60 -46.66
CA MET A 1 18.73 3.74 -45.71
C MET A 1 17.85 3.43 -44.54
N GLY A 2 18.45 2.89 -43.49
CA GLY A 2 17.73 2.45 -42.29
C GLY A 2 17.58 3.59 -41.30
N SER A 3 16.36 3.97 -41.04
CA SER A 3 16.04 4.88 -39.93
C SER A 3 16.15 4.10 -38.63
N THR A 4 17.15 4.39 -37.83
CA THR A 4 17.26 3.95 -36.46
C THR A 4 16.07 4.51 -35.65
N PRO A 5 15.32 3.69 -34.91
CA PRO A 5 14.30 4.22 -34.01
C PRO A 5 15.02 5.03 -32.92
N SER A 6 14.65 6.28 -32.80
CA SER A 6 15.10 7.14 -31.72
C SER A 6 14.79 6.44 -30.40
N SER A 7 15.83 6.21 -29.59
CA SER A 7 15.70 5.75 -28.21
C SER A 7 14.78 6.70 -27.45
N GLY A 8 13.50 6.32 -27.35
CA GLY A 8 12.54 7.06 -26.58
C GLY A 8 13.07 7.12 -25.13
N ARG A 9 13.45 8.30 -24.69
CA ARG A 9 13.64 8.53 -23.27
C ARG A 9 12.40 8.02 -22.57
N PRO A 10 12.52 7.17 -21.55
CA PRO A 10 11.36 6.81 -20.76
C PRO A 10 10.72 8.13 -20.31
N LEU A 11 9.42 8.27 -20.55
CA LEU A 11 8.64 9.41 -20.10
C LEU A 11 8.90 9.55 -18.60
N GLY A 12 9.83 10.45 -18.25
CA GLY A 12 10.19 10.69 -16.87
C GLY A 12 8.94 11.12 -16.12
N TRP A 13 8.58 10.39 -15.10
CA TRP A 13 7.53 10.79 -14.20
C TRP A 13 7.72 12.25 -13.77
N PRO A 14 6.66 13.06 -13.73
CA PRO A 14 6.76 14.42 -13.24
C PRO A 14 7.47 14.42 -11.89
N SER A 15 8.49 15.25 -11.75
CA SER A 15 9.33 15.30 -10.54
C SER A 15 8.53 15.51 -9.24
N ARG A 16 7.35 16.11 -9.36
CA ARG A 16 6.40 16.28 -8.25
C ARG A 16 5.87 14.93 -7.73
N LEU A 17 5.55 13.99 -8.63
CA LEU A 17 5.07 12.67 -8.23
C LEU A 17 6.18 11.84 -7.58
N GLN A 18 7.41 11.98 -8.04
CA GLN A 18 8.55 11.28 -7.43
C GLN A 18 8.88 11.79 -6.02
N LYS A 19 8.60 13.07 -5.74
CA LYS A 19 8.86 13.70 -4.44
C LYS A 19 7.71 13.51 -3.46
N ALA A 20 6.51 13.24 -3.94
CA ALA A 20 5.36 13.00 -3.08
C ALA A 20 5.58 11.73 -2.25
N ARG A 21 5.22 11.82 -0.97
CA ARG A 21 5.36 10.72 0.00
C ARG A 21 4.07 9.92 0.15
N LEU A 22 2.97 10.48 -0.33
CA LEU A 22 1.64 9.90 -0.26
C LEU A 22 0.95 10.12 -1.61
N HIS A 23 0.38 9.05 -2.15
CA HIS A 23 -0.39 9.04 -3.37
C HIS A 23 -1.76 8.45 -3.09
N PHE A 24 -2.80 9.09 -3.58
CA PHE A 24 -4.16 8.56 -3.54
C PHE A 24 -4.61 8.19 -4.95
N VAL A 25 -5.01 6.94 -5.13
CA VAL A 25 -5.62 6.47 -6.37
C VAL A 25 -7.10 6.27 -6.10
N THR A 26 -7.94 7.06 -6.73
CA THR A 26 -9.40 7.03 -6.55
C THR A 26 -10.11 6.98 -7.89
N GLY A 27 -11.32 6.47 -7.91
CA GLY A 27 -12.14 6.36 -9.10
C GLY A 27 -13.35 5.45 -8.89
N LYS A 28 -14.21 5.40 -9.89
CA LYS A 28 -15.41 4.54 -9.89
C LYS A 28 -15.00 3.05 -9.89
N GLY A 29 -15.87 2.18 -9.38
CA GLY A 29 -15.67 0.72 -9.43
C GLY A 29 -15.40 0.21 -10.86
N GLY A 30 -14.49 -0.74 -11.01
CA GLY A 30 -14.15 -1.34 -12.31
C GLY A 30 -13.22 -0.52 -13.22
N THR A 31 -12.74 0.64 -12.80
CA THR A 31 -11.88 1.51 -13.64
C THR A 31 -10.38 1.14 -13.60
N GLY A 32 -10.01 0.03 -12.97
CA GLY A 32 -8.62 -0.40 -12.90
C GLY A 32 -7.78 0.31 -11.84
N LYS A 33 -8.39 0.87 -10.79
CA LYS A 33 -7.69 1.56 -9.69
C LYS A 33 -6.54 0.74 -9.11
N SER A 34 -6.82 -0.51 -8.76
CA SER A 34 -5.81 -1.41 -8.15
C SER A 34 -4.65 -1.66 -9.09
N THR A 35 -4.92 -1.82 -10.40
CA THR A 35 -3.87 -1.99 -11.42
C THR A 35 -2.98 -0.76 -11.54
N ILE A 36 -3.58 0.44 -11.57
CA ILE A 36 -2.83 1.70 -11.63
C ILE A 36 -2.01 1.91 -10.36
N ALA A 37 -2.60 1.64 -9.19
CA ALA A 37 -1.88 1.77 -7.93
C ALA A 37 -0.70 0.79 -7.82
N ALA A 38 -0.88 -0.45 -8.26
CA ALA A 38 0.18 -1.44 -8.32
C ALA A 38 1.32 -1.04 -9.27
N ALA A 39 0.98 -0.56 -10.48
CA ALA A 39 1.95 -0.07 -11.44
C ALA A 39 2.73 1.15 -10.90
N LEU A 40 2.03 2.07 -10.23
CA LEU A 40 2.64 3.22 -9.56
C LEU A 40 3.58 2.77 -8.44
N ALA A 41 3.16 1.84 -7.60
CA ALA A 41 3.98 1.32 -6.52
C ALA A 41 5.26 0.66 -7.03
N LEU A 42 5.17 -0.18 -8.06
CA LEU A 42 6.34 -0.81 -8.70
C LEU A 42 7.28 0.23 -9.31
N THR A 43 6.72 1.24 -10.00
CA THR A 43 7.51 2.32 -10.60
C THR A 43 8.24 3.16 -9.54
N LEU A 44 7.57 3.49 -8.44
CA LEU A 44 8.19 4.22 -7.34
C LEU A 44 9.25 3.38 -6.62
N ALA A 45 9.05 2.06 -6.54
CA ALA A 45 10.01 1.14 -5.92
C ALA A 45 11.24 0.90 -6.80
N SER A 46 11.14 0.99 -8.14
CA SER A 46 12.24 0.71 -9.09
C SER A 46 13.50 1.56 -8.85
N GLY A 47 13.38 2.68 -8.13
CA GLY A 47 14.52 3.48 -7.68
C GLY A 47 15.17 3.00 -6.37
N GLY A 48 15.01 1.75 -5.96
CA GLY A 48 15.57 1.18 -4.72
C GLY A 48 14.77 1.56 -3.46
N ARG A 49 13.55 2.08 -3.61
CA ARG A 49 12.73 2.54 -2.49
C ARG A 49 11.86 1.42 -1.91
N LYS A 50 11.48 1.60 -0.66
CA LYS A 50 10.44 0.80 -0.03
C LYS A 50 9.10 1.54 -0.15
N VAL A 51 8.13 0.93 -0.81
CA VAL A 51 6.78 1.46 -1.06
C VAL A 51 5.77 0.60 -0.32
N LEU A 52 4.82 1.23 0.35
CA LEU A 52 3.69 0.56 0.97
C LEU A 52 2.42 0.85 0.15
N LEU A 53 1.77 -0.21 -0.30
CA LEU A 53 0.50 -0.18 -1.00
C LEU A 53 -0.61 -0.58 -0.02
N VAL A 54 -1.59 0.32 0.15
CA VAL A 54 -2.66 0.13 1.13
C VAL A 54 -3.99 -0.03 0.41
N GLU A 55 -4.68 -1.14 0.64
CA GLU A 55 -6.03 -1.38 0.15
C GLU A 55 -7.06 -1.04 1.23
N VAL A 56 -8.00 -0.14 0.90
CA VAL A 56 -9.01 0.34 1.84
C VAL A 56 -10.35 -0.39 1.66
N GLU A 57 -10.66 -0.84 0.44
CA GLU A 57 -11.99 -1.41 0.13
C GLU A 57 -12.19 -2.86 0.61
N GLY A 58 -11.18 -3.54 1.11
CA GLY A 58 -11.27 -4.93 1.60
C GLY A 58 -11.58 -6.00 0.55
N ARG A 59 -11.56 -5.65 -0.74
CA ARG A 59 -11.87 -6.59 -1.85
C ARG A 59 -10.72 -7.50 -2.22
N GLN A 60 -9.57 -7.33 -1.59
CA GLN A 60 -8.36 -8.12 -1.86
C GLN A 60 -7.89 -8.04 -3.34
N GLY A 61 -8.19 -6.93 -4.02
CA GLY A 61 -7.84 -6.71 -5.42
C GLY A 61 -6.33 -6.68 -5.66
N ILE A 62 -5.57 -6.17 -4.70
CA ILE A 62 -4.11 -6.16 -4.73
C ILE A 62 -3.57 -7.58 -4.59
N ALA A 63 -4.10 -8.37 -3.64
CA ALA A 63 -3.70 -9.76 -3.46
C ALA A 63 -3.91 -10.59 -4.73
N GLN A 64 -5.07 -10.43 -5.37
CA GLN A 64 -5.39 -11.10 -6.64
C GLN A 64 -4.46 -10.66 -7.78
N LEU A 65 -4.10 -9.38 -7.85
CA LEU A 65 -3.25 -8.84 -8.90
C LEU A 65 -1.80 -9.35 -8.81
N PHE A 66 -1.29 -9.54 -7.60
CA PHE A 66 0.07 -10.03 -7.35
C PHE A 66 0.14 -11.54 -7.13
N ASP A 67 -0.99 -12.24 -7.23
CA ASP A 67 -1.10 -13.70 -6.98
C ASP A 67 -0.51 -14.09 -5.62
N VAL A 68 -0.88 -13.33 -4.59
CA VAL A 68 -0.47 -13.56 -3.21
C VAL A 68 -1.68 -13.91 -2.34
N PRO A 69 -1.48 -14.56 -1.18
CA PRO A 69 -2.55 -14.79 -0.22
C PRO A 69 -3.25 -13.48 0.19
N PRO A 70 -4.50 -13.56 0.69
CA PRO A 70 -5.21 -12.38 1.18
C PRO A 70 -4.37 -11.54 2.12
N LEU A 71 -4.35 -10.24 1.87
CA LEU A 71 -3.55 -9.29 2.65
C LEU A 71 -4.10 -9.15 4.06
N PRO A 72 -3.27 -9.32 5.08
CA PRO A 72 -3.65 -9.05 6.46
C PRO A 72 -3.64 -7.53 6.76
N TYR A 73 -4.16 -7.16 7.92
CA TYR A 73 -4.00 -5.80 8.48
C TYR A 73 -2.59 -5.60 9.08
N GLN A 74 -1.60 -6.06 8.35
CA GLN A 74 -0.17 -5.95 8.66
C GLN A 74 0.62 -5.80 7.36
N GLU A 75 1.72 -5.09 7.43
CA GLU A 75 2.61 -4.90 6.28
C GLU A 75 3.28 -6.22 5.88
N VAL A 76 3.00 -6.70 4.68
CA VAL A 76 3.66 -7.86 4.08
C VAL A 76 4.32 -7.49 2.77
N LYS A 77 5.49 -8.07 2.50
CA LYS A 77 6.18 -7.88 1.23
C LYS A 77 5.49 -8.69 0.14
N ILE A 78 5.09 -8.03 -0.94
CA ILE A 78 4.40 -8.66 -2.08
C ILE A 78 5.22 -8.69 -3.36
N ALA A 79 6.17 -7.76 -3.53
CA ALA A 79 7.01 -7.74 -4.70
C ALA A 79 8.39 -7.12 -4.42
N THR A 80 9.34 -7.47 -5.28
CA THR A 80 10.65 -6.81 -5.34
C THR A 80 10.76 -6.13 -6.69
N ALA A 81 11.09 -4.84 -6.68
CA ALA A 81 11.34 -4.06 -7.88
C ALA A 81 12.85 -4.06 -8.22
N GLU A 82 13.18 -3.47 -9.36
CA GLU A 82 14.57 -3.29 -9.78
C GLU A 82 15.38 -2.53 -8.73
N HIS A 83 16.68 -2.68 -8.76
CA HIS A 83 17.64 -2.02 -7.86
C HIS A 83 17.39 -2.28 -6.37
N GLY A 84 16.76 -3.42 -6.03
CA GLY A 84 16.50 -3.80 -4.63
C GLY A 84 15.31 -3.09 -3.99
N GLY A 85 14.50 -2.37 -4.77
CA GLY A 85 13.27 -1.76 -4.28
C GLY A 85 12.26 -2.81 -3.83
N GLN A 86 11.39 -2.45 -2.89
CA GLN A 86 10.41 -3.36 -2.31
C GLN A 86 9.02 -2.75 -2.35
N VAL A 87 8.04 -3.55 -2.74
CA VAL A 87 6.62 -3.23 -2.58
C VAL A 87 6.05 -4.11 -1.47
N ASN A 88 5.59 -3.45 -0.44
CA ASN A 88 4.86 -4.07 0.65
C ASN A 88 3.38 -3.68 0.52
N ALA A 89 2.49 -4.51 1.02
CA ALA A 89 1.07 -4.21 1.01
C ALA A 89 0.41 -4.58 2.33
N LEU A 90 -0.72 -3.95 2.59
CA LEU A 90 -1.66 -4.33 3.64
C LEU A 90 -3.10 -4.01 3.19
N ALA A 91 -4.06 -4.74 3.72
CA ALA A 91 -5.47 -4.38 3.61
C ALA A 91 -5.94 -3.80 4.94
N ILE A 92 -6.69 -2.68 4.90
CA ILE A 92 -7.27 -2.10 6.11
C ILE A 92 -8.46 -2.95 6.55
N ASP A 93 -8.42 -3.38 7.79
CA ASP A 93 -9.59 -3.89 8.50
C ASP A 93 -10.32 -2.71 9.12
N ILE A 94 -11.51 -2.40 8.59
CA ILE A 94 -12.29 -1.24 9.01
C ILE A 94 -12.71 -1.34 10.49
N GLU A 95 -13.02 -2.55 10.96
CA GLU A 95 -13.41 -2.77 12.36
C GLU A 95 -12.21 -2.54 13.28
N ALA A 96 -11.07 -3.13 12.97
CA ALA A 96 -9.86 -2.96 13.74
C ALA A 96 -9.40 -1.49 13.75
N ALA A 97 -9.39 -0.83 12.60
CA ALA A 97 -9.03 0.58 12.46
C ALA A 97 -9.98 1.50 13.23
N PHE A 98 -11.28 1.19 13.24
CA PHE A 98 -12.27 1.94 14.02
C PHE A 98 -12.06 1.79 15.53
N LEU A 99 -11.76 0.58 15.99
CA LEU A 99 -11.45 0.35 17.40
C LEU A 99 -10.17 1.07 17.84
N GLU A 100 -9.15 1.08 17.00
CA GLU A 100 -7.92 1.84 17.26
C GLU A 100 -8.18 3.34 17.31
N TYR A 101 -9.03 3.86 16.42
CA TYR A 101 -9.47 5.26 16.44
C TYR A 101 -10.20 5.62 17.75
N LEU A 102 -11.14 4.78 18.18
CA LEU A 102 -11.88 4.99 19.43
C LEU A 102 -10.93 4.95 20.64
N ASP A 103 -9.98 4.03 20.68
CA ASP A 103 -8.99 3.94 21.76
C ASP A 103 -8.11 5.21 21.82
N MET A 104 -7.72 5.73 20.66
CA MET A 104 -6.88 6.93 20.56
C MET A 104 -7.59 8.21 21.02
N PHE A 105 -8.87 8.40 20.66
CA PHE A 105 -9.58 9.66 20.89
C PHE A 105 -10.45 9.66 22.16
N TYR A 106 -10.96 8.51 22.55
CA TYR A 106 -11.90 8.39 23.68
C TYR A 106 -11.28 7.72 24.91
N ASN A 107 -10.00 7.35 24.84
CA ASN A 107 -9.26 6.72 25.95
C ASN A 107 -10.06 5.58 26.63
N LEU A 108 -10.72 4.77 25.82
CA LEU A 108 -11.55 3.64 26.24
C LEU A 108 -10.71 2.47 26.79
N GLY A 109 -9.65 2.80 27.52
CA GLY A 109 -8.59 1.88 27.99
C GLY A 109 -9.04 0.68 28.82
N ILE A 110 -10.33 0.50 29.09
CA ILE A 110 -10.87 -0.65 29.82
C ILE A 110 -11.70 -1.55 28.89
N ALA A 111 -12.52 -0.98 28.01
CA ALA A 111 -13.33 -1.75 27.06
C ALA A 111 -12.51 -2.34 25.91
N GLY A 112 -11.51 -1.62 25.42
CA GLY A 112 -10.60 -2.08 24.36
C GLY A 112 -9.71 -3.26 24.77
N ARG A 113 -9.30 -3.34 26.05
CA ARG A 113 -8.49 -4.46 26.57
C ARG A 113 -9.27 -5.76 26.70
N ALA A 114 -10.56 -5.70 26.96
CA ALA A 114 -11.40 -6.88 27.06
C ALA A 114 -11.64 -7.52 25.67
N MET A 115 -11.76 -6.70 24.64
CA MET A 115 -11.98 -7.17 23.27
C MET A 115 -10.70 -7.71 22.60
N ARG A 116 -9.52 -7.17 22.95
CA ARG A 116 -8.21 -7.71 22.47
C ARG A 116 -7.90 -9.11 22.97
N ARG A 117 -8.51 -9.57 24.06
CA ARG A 117 -8.29 -10.95 24.58
C ARG A 117 -8.99 -12.03 23.78
N ILE A 118 -9.90 -11.67 22.87
CA ILE A 118 -10.67 -12.62 22.05
C ILE A 118 -10.07 -12.79 20.66
N GLY A 119 -9.19 -11.92 20.20
CA GLY A 119 -8.58 -12.00 18.87
C GLY A 119 -7.14 -11.51 18.82
N GLN A 120 -6.21 -12.45 18.83
CA GLN A 120 -4.83 -12.38 18.34
C GLN A 120 -3.80 -11.47 19.04
N SER A 121 -2.83 -12.17 19.60
CA SER A 121 -1.52 -11.67 19.96
C SER A 121 -0.75 -11.21 18.71
N SER A 122 -0.54 -9.91 18.50
CA SER A 122 0.62 -9.40 17.78
C SER A 122 0.86 -7.93 18.10
N SER A 123 2.08 -7.64 18.53
CA SER A 123 2.57 -6.32 18.90
C SER A 123 2.56 -5.38 17.69
N PRO A 124 2.20 -4.09 17.85
CA PRO A 124 2.31 -3.13 16.75
C PRO A 124 3.80 -2.88 16.43
N PRO A 125 4.19 -2.91 15.17
CA PRO A 125 5.54 -2.51 14.76
C PRO A 125 5.73 -1.00 14.92
N PRO A 126 6.96 -0.52 15.17
CA PRO A 126 7.25 0.89 15.31
C PRO A 126 6.95 1.65 14.01
N LEU A 127 6.34 2.82 14.14
CA LEU A 127 5.98 3.73 13.05
C LEU A 127 7.20 4.06 12.19
N ARG A 128 7.44 3.32 11.13
CA ARG A 128 8.34 3.71 10.05
C ARG A 128 7.56 4.56 9.05
N ARG A 129 8.21 5.58 8.55
CA ARG A 129 7.66 6.56 7.60
C ARG A 129 7.02 5.86 6.42
N VAL A 130 5.72 5.97 6.32
CA VAL A 130 4.89 5.27 5.34
C VAL A 130 4.72 6.16 4.12
N CYS A 131 5.10 5.64 2.95
CA CYS A 131 4.57 6.14 1.68
C CYS A 131 3.31 5.31 1.42
N ALA A 132 2.15 5.83 1.76
CA ALA A 132 0.90 5.12 1.55
C ALA A 132 0.31 5.48 0.19
N THR A 133 0.05 4.46 -0.62
CA THR A 133 -0.79 4.58 -1.81
C THR A 133 -2.11 3.93 -1.45
N CYS A 134 -3.17 4.72 -1.38
CA CYS A 134 -4.53 4.21 -1.15
C CYS A 134 -5.23 3.98 -2.50
N CYS A 135 -5.79 2.81 -2.67
CA CYS A 135 -6.73 2.49 -3.75
C CYS A 135 -8.16 2.47 -3.24
#